data_3feab0a30f00f0c637b07b248ea4f187
#
_entry.id   3feab0a30f00f0c637b07b248ea4f187
#
_cell.length_a   1.000
_cell.length_b   1.000
_cell.length_c   1.000
_cell.angle_alpha   90.00
_cell.angle_beta   90.00
_cell.angle_gamma   90.00
#
_symmetry.space_group_name_H-M   'P 1'
#
loop_
_entity.id
_entity.type
_entity.pdbx_description
1 polymer ?
#
loop_
_entity_poly.entity_id
_entity_poly.type
_entity_poly.pdbx_seq_one_letter_code
_entity_poly.pdbx_strand_id
1 'polypeptide(L)'
;MSKEIIIGSHVNMSGSKMLVGSVEQALSYNANAFMFYTGAPQNSIRKPVSELRVEEARELMKKNNIDIVNAVVHAPYIINLANAKDDGIYELSKKLLDDEIKRTAYIGSKYIVLHPGSHLGLGVEIGLSRIIDGLNEVLNKDDSDVTILLETMAGKGNEMGSSFEQIAYIIENIDKKDRIGVCFDTCHTHDSGYDLVNDLDGVIEEFDSVIGLNYLKVIHVNDSKNVRGASKDRHENIGKGYIGLDTLKKVVHHPKFENMIKILETPYIGEKPPYKEEIAILRENN
;
A
#
# COMPACT_ATOMS: atom_id res chain seq x y z
N MET A 1 7.91 28.27 1.30
CA MET A 1 8.68 27.16 0.70
C MET A 1 7.69 26.02 0.53
N SER A 2 7.56 25.46 -0.68
CA SER A 2 6.74 24.26 -0.89
C SER A 2 7.33 23.13 -0.04
N LYS A 3 6.47 22.37 0.63
CA LYS A 3 6.88 21.23 1.42
C LYS A 3 7.49 20.16 0.50
N GLU A 4 8.54 19.48 0.95
CA GLU A 4 9.16 18.42 0.15
C GLU A 4 8.16 17.27 -0.04
N ILE A 5 8.04 16.80 -1.29
CA ILE A 5 7.17 15.66 -1.62
C ILE A 5 7.76 14.37 -1.03
N ILE A 6 6.98 13.67 -0.24
CA ILE A 6 7.34 12.34 0.32
C ILE A 6 7.04 11.30 -0.76
N ILE A 7 8.09 10.80 -1.42
CA ILE A 7 7.95 9.88 -2.56
C ILE A 7 9.08 8.87 -2.62
N GLY A 8 8.74 7.66 -2.95
CA GLY A 8 9.67 6.56 -3.14
C GLY A 8 9.07 5.42 -3.94
N SER A 9 9.60 4.24 -3.79
CA SER A 9 9.14 3.06 -4.51
C SER A 9 9.19 1.80 -3.66
N HIS A 10 8.62 0.73 -4.19
CA HIS A 10 8.86 -0.60 -3.67
C HIS A 10 10.35 -0.96 -3.83
N VAL A 11 10.95 -1.51 -2.78
CA VAL A 11 12.35 -1.94 -2.73
C VAL A 11 12.47 -3.35 -2.17
N ASN A 12 13.58 -4.03 -2.48
CA ASN A 12 13.82 -5.37 -1.98
C ASN A 12 14.37 -5.35 -0.55
N MET A 13 13.91 -6.28 0.29
CA MET A 13 14.53 -6.59 1.58
C MET A 13 15.03 -8.03 1.54
N SER A 14 16.28 -8.24 1.11
CA SER A 14 16.83 -9.57 0.87
C SER A 14 18.35 -9.62 1.04
N GLY A 15 18.92 -10.80 0.86
CA GLY A 15 20.37 -11.04 0.93
C GLY A 15 20.92 -10.86 2.35
N SER A 16 22.19 -10.47 2.45
CA SER A 16 22.87 -10.22 3.72
C SER A 16 22.64 -8.81 4.28
N LYS A 17 22.20 -7.87 3.43
CA LYS A 17 21.97 -6.48 3.81
C LYS A 17 20.58 -6.23 4.43
N MET A 18 19.60 -7.07 4.12
CA MET A 18 18.23 -6.95 4.63
C MET A 18 17.68 -5.50 4.53
N LEU A 19 17.18 -4.92 5.62
CA LEU A 19 16.60 -3.57 5.63
C LEU A 19 17.63 -2.47 5.28
N VAL A 20 18.91 -2.66 5.62
CA VAL A 20 19.97 -1.74 5.18
C VAL A 20 20.03 -1.67 3.66
N GLY A 21 19.92 -2.83 2.97
CA GLY A 21 19.86 -2.88 1.51
C GLY A 21 18.63 -2.17 0.93
N SER A 22 17.50 -2.25 1.61
CA SER A 22 16.28 -1.52 1.21
C SER A 22 16.50 0.00 1.26
N VAL A 23 17.12 0.50 2.34
CA VAL A 23 17.44 1.94 2.48
C VAL A 23 18.45 2.37 1.42
N GLU A 24 19.53 1.60 1.19
CA GLU A 24 20.50 1.89 0.13
C GLU A 24 19.85 1.95 -1.25
N GLN A 25 18.93 1.04 -1.53
CA GLN A 25 18.18 1.00 -2.79
C GLN A 25 17.29 2.25 -2.94
N ALA A 26 16.54 2.63 -1.91
CA ALA A 26 15.73 3.86 -1.91
C ALA A 26 16.59 5.10 -2.15
N LEU A 27 17.73 5.21 -1.46
CA LEU A 27 18.68 6.32 -1.63
C LEU A 27 19.23 6.39 -3.06
N SER A 28 19.47 5.24 -3.71
CA SER A 28 19.95 5.19 -5.11
C SER A 28 18.95 5.76 -6.11
N TYR A 29 17.66 5.79 -5.74
CA TYR A 29 16.56 6.38 -6.51
C TYR A 29 16.27 7.84 -6.15
N ASN A 30 17.04 8.44 -5.23
CA ASN A 30 16.76 9.75 -4.64
C ASN A 30 15.39 9.80 -3.93
N ALA A 31 14.94 8.67 -3.40
CA ALA A 31 13.70 8.56 -2.66
C ALA A 31 13.87 9.01 -1.20
N ASN A 32 12.80 9.58 -0.60
CA ASN A 32 12.71 9.89 0.84
C ASN A 32 11.60 9.09 1.54
N ALA A 33 11.05 8.11 0.83
CA ALA A 33 10.13 7.07 1.31
C ALA A 33 10.44 5.75 0.60
N PHE A 34 9.98 4.64 1.14
CA PHE A 34 10.05 3.33 0.47
C PHE A 34 9.07 2.34 1.08
N MET A 35 8.74 1.30 0.31
CA MET A 35 7.91 0.21 0.75
C MET A 35 8.60 -1.13 0.49
N PHE A 36 8.34 -2.13 1.33
CA PHE A 36 8.98 -3.43 1.22
C PHE A 36 8.14 -4.53 1.89
N TYR A 37 8.37 -5.76 1.45
CA TYR A 37 7.89 -6.96 2.16
C TYR A 37 8.92 -7.40 3.21
N THR A 38 8.47 -7.85 4.38
CA THR A 38 9.38 -8.36 5.44
C THR A 38 9.94 -9.77 5.15
N GLY A 39 9.56 -10.35 4.02
CA GLY A 39 9.98 -11.63 3.48
C GLY A 39 9.34 -11.86 2.11
N ALA A 40 9.48 -13.05 1.53
CA ALA A 40 8.89 -13.34 0.23
C ALA A 40 7.34 -13.27 0.31
N PRO A 41 6.68 -12.44 -0.53
CA PRO A 41 5.23 -12.20 -0.40
C PRO A 41 4.35 -13.38 -0.81
N GLN A 42 4.95 -14.39 -1.50
CA GLN A 42 4.26 -15.60 -1.96
C GLN A 42 4.29 -16.76 -0.95
N ASN A 43 4.91 -16.60 0.21
CA ASN A 43 4.96 -17.63 1.24
C ASN A 43 4.94 -17.05 2.66
N SER A 44 4.82 -17.93 3.65
CA SER A 44 4.77 -17.58 5.07
C SER A 44 6.12 -17.64 5.79
N ILE A 45 7.21 -17.97 5.07
CA ILE A 45 8.53 -18.13 5.69
C ILE A 45 9.13 -16.75 5.95
N ARG A 46 9.54 -16.51 7.20
CA ARG A 46 10.15 -15.25 7.63
C ARG A 46 11.46 -15.51 8.37
N LYS A 47 12.46 -14.69 8.08
CA LYS A 47 13.68 -14.66 8.89
C LYS A 47 13.37 -14.11 10.28
N PRO A 48 14.12 -14.51 11.32
CA PRO A 48 14.04 -13.88 12.63
C PRO A 48 14.23 -12.37 12.54
N VAL A 49 13.47 -11.60 13.34
CA VAL A 49 13.55 -10.13 13.32
C VAL A 49 14.94 -9.60 13.67
N SER A 50 15.70 -10.35 14.49
CA SER A 50 17.10 -10.04 14.84
C SER A 50 18.06 -10.04 13.64
N GLU A 51 17.69 -10.70 12.54
CA GLU A 51 18.51 -10.73 11.32
C GLU A 51 18.19 -9.60 10.33
N LEU A 52 17.16 -8.78 10.60
CA LEU A 52 16.70 -7.73 9.67
C LEU A 52 17.62 -6.50 9.61
N ARG A 53 18.59 -6.38 10.51
CA ARG A 53 19.55 -5.25 10.62
C ARG A 53 18.84 -3.90 10.80
N VAL A 54 17.83 -3.88 11.66
CA VAL A 54 16.93 -2.72 11.84
C VAL A 54 17.68 -1.50 12.36
N GLU A 55 18.53 -1.65 13.40
CA GLU A 55 19.23 -0.50 14.00
C GLU A 55 20.17 0.17 12.99
N GLU A 56 20.94 -0.60 12.24
CA GLU A 56 21.82 -0.07 11.19
C GLU A 56 21.04 0.65 10.08
N ALA A 57 19.87 0.10 9.72
CA ALA A 57 18.99 0.72 8.73
C ALA A 57 18.43 2.07 9.25
N ARG A 58 17.99 2.13 10.51
CA ARG A 58 17.51 3.36 11.14
C ARG A 58 18.59 4.44 11.21
N GLU A 59 19.83 4.06 11.56
CA GLU A 59 20.96 4.99 11.56
C GLU A 59 21.22 5.53 10.15
N LEU A 60 21.19 4.67 9.13
CA LEU A 60 21.36 5.08 7.73
C LEU A 60 20.23 6.02 7.26
N MET A 61 18.98 5.73 7.62
CA MET A 61 17.83 6.59 7.34
C MET A 61 18.01 7.96 8.00
N LYS A 62 18.32 8.00 9.30
CA LYS A 62 18.54 9.23 10.06
C LYS A 62 19.65 10.09 9.43
N LYS A 63 20.77 9.47 9.03
CA LYS A 63 21.89 10.15 8.37
C LYS A 63 21.48 10.81 7.03
N ASN A 64 20.47 10.27 6.36
CA ASN A 64 19.99 10.75 5.06
C ASN A 64 18.63 11.47 5.16
N ASN A 65 18.21 11.88 6.36
CA ASN A 65 16.95 12.60 6.60
C ASN A 65 15.69 11.86 6.12
N ILE A 66 15.69 10.53 6.14
CA ILE A 66 14.50 9.73 5.89
C ILE A 66 13.84 9.41 7.24
N ASP A 67 12.59 9.84 7.43
CA ASP A 67 11.80 9.50 8.60
C ASP A 67 11.40 8.03 8.55
N ILE A 68 11.45 7.33 9.69
CA ILE A 68 11.03 5.92 9.78
C ILE A 68 9.55 5.73 9.43
N VAL A 69 8.71 6.73 9.63
CA VAL A 69 7.30 6.70 9.22
C VAL A 69 7.12 6.57 7.71
N ASN A 70 8.13 7.00 6.94
CA ASN A 70 8.15 6.91 5.47
C ASN A 70 8.63 5.53 4.96
N ALA A 71 9.00 4.61 5.87
CA ALA A 71 9.26 3.21 5.56
C ALA A 71 7.98 2.41 5.77
N VAL A 72 7.30 2.06 4.69
CA VAL A 72 6.01 1.37 4.71
C VAL A 72 6.23 -0.13 4.52
N VAL A 73 5.57 -0.95 5.31
CA VAL A 73 5.55 -2.40 5.11
C VAL A 73 4.36 -2.76 4.21
N HIS A 74 4.53 -3.72 3.32
CA HIS A 74 3.40 -4.33 2.61
C HIS A 74 3.19 -5.75 3.12
N ALA A 75 1.97 -6.09 3.49
CA ALA A 75 1.59 -7.43 3.90
C ALA A 75 1.68 -8.39 2.70
N PRO A 76 2.09 -9.66 2.89
CA PRO A 76 2.17 -10.62 1.80
C PRO A 76 0.80 -10.87 1.17
N TYR A 77 0.74 -10.90 -0.16
CA TYR A 77 -0.50 -11.05 -0.92
C TYR A 77 -1.16 -12.45 -0.77
N ILE A 78 -0.50 -13.39 -0.11
CA ILE A 78 -1.12 -14.67 0.27
C ILE A 78 -2.12 -14.53 1.42
N ILE A 79 -2.12 -13.42 2.16
CA ILE A 79 -3.13 -13.12 3.18
C ILE A 79 -4.46 -12.86 2.48
N ASN A 80 -5.48 -13.64 2.83
CA ASN A 80 -6.84 -13.48 2.31
C ASN A 80 -7.85 -13.54 3.47
N LEU A 81 -8.13 -12.37 4.06
CA LEU A 81 -9.11 -12.27 5.15
C LEU A 81 -10.56 -12.38 4.66
N ALA A 82 -10.83 -12.29 3.36
CA ALA A 82 -12.17 -12.50 2.80
C ALA A 82 -12.48 -13.98 2.51
N ASN A 83 -11.54 -14.91 2.79
CA ASN A 83 -11.73 -16.31 2.49
C ASN A 83 -12.77 -16.96 3.43
N ALA A 84 -13.92 -17.33 2.88
CA ALA A 84 -14.94 -18.09 3.58
C ALA A 84 -15.09 -19.53 3.06
N LYS A 85 -14.25 -19.95 2.10
CA LYS A 85 -14.24 -21.32 1.58
C LYS A 85 -13.40 -22.27 2.42
N ASP A 86 -12.34 -21.76 3.04
CA ASP A 86 -11.36 -22.58 3.75
C ASP A 86 -10.96 -21.87 5.05
N ASP A 87 -11.47 -22.37 6.16
CA ASP A 87 -11.18 -21.82 7.48
C ASP A 87 -9.71 -22.00 7.87
N GLY A 88 -9.01 -23.01 7.37
CA GLY A 88 -7.58 -23.20 7.60
C GLY A 88 -6.75 -22.08 6.96
N ILE A 89 -7.08 -21.69 5.72
CA ILE A 89 -6.43 -20.56 5.04
C ILE A 89 -6.79 -19.24 5.72
N TYR A 90 -8.03 -19.08 6.18
CA TYR A 90 -8.45 -17.90 6.93
C TYR A 90 -7.68 -17.73 8.24
N GLU A 91 -7.57 -18.80 9.04
CA GLU A 91 -6.79 -18.78 10.29
C GLU A 91 -5.31 -18.53 10.03
N LEU A 92 -4.74 -19.12 8.98
CA LEU A 92 -3.36 -18.82 8.56
C LEU A 92 -3.21 -17.36 8.17
N SER A 93 -4.17 -16.77 7.47
CA SER A 93 -4.15 -15.35 7.06
C SER A 93 -4.15 -14.42 8.27
N LYS A 94 -4.97 -14.67 9.29
CA LYS A 94 -4.97 -13.91 10.54
C LYS A 94 -3.64 -14.03 11.27
N LYS A 95 -3.09 -15.25 11.38
CA LYS A 95 -1.79 -15.47 12.01
C LYS A 95 -0.67 -14.74 11.28
N LEU A 96 -0.64 -14.79 9.94
CA LEU A 96 0.37 -14.09 9.15
C LEU A 96 0.26 -12.59 9.31
N LEU A 97 -0.95 -12.03 9.35
CA LEU A 97 -1.16 -10.60 9.58
C LEU A 97 -0.66 -10.18 10.97
N ASP A 98 -0.98 -10.94 12.01
CA ASP A 98 -0.48 -10.71 13.37
C ASP A 98 1.05 -10.72 13.42
N ASP A 99 1.68 -11.72 12.78
CA ASP A 99 3.14 -11.80 12.69
C ASP A 99 3.73 -10.59 11.93
N GLU A 100 3.11 -10.15 10.84
CA GLU A 100 3.58 -8.99 10.07
C GLU A 100 3.40 -7.66 10.83
N ILE A 101 2.33 -7.50 11.61
CA ILE A 101 2.15 -6.33 12.49
C ILE A 101 3.27 -6.26 13.53
N LYS A 102 3.58 -7.37 14.20
CA LYS A 102 4.68 -7.45 15.18
C LYS A 102 6.03 -7.14 14.55
N ARG A 103 6.26 -7.60 13.33
CA ARG A 103 7.49 -7.30 12.57
C ARG A 103 7.55 -5.82 12.19
N THR A 104 6.44 -5.25 11.76
CA THR A 104 6.30 -3.83 11.44
C THR A 104 6.61 -2.96 12.66
N ALA A 105 6.04 -3.30 13.80
CA ALA A 105 6.32 -2.63 15.09
C ALA A 105 7.80 -2.76 15.49
N TYR A 106 8.41 -3.95 15.36
CA TYR A 106 9.84 -4.15 15.66
C TYR A 106 10.74 -3.28 14.76
N ILE A 107 10.41 -3.15 13.49
CA ILE A 107 11.11 -2.29 12.53
C ILE A 107 10.94 -0.81 12.94
N GLY A 108 9.86 -0.46 13.60
CA GLY A 108 9.47 0.90 13.96
C GLY A 108 8.72 1.61 12.83
N SER A 109 8.28 0.88 11.82
CA SER A 109 7.37 1.42 10.81
C SER A 109 5.98 1.62 11.41
N LYS A 110 5.30 2.67 10.95
CA LYS A 110 3.94 3.02 11.40
C LYS A 110 2.85 2.32 10.60
N TYR A 111 3.12 1.98 9.34
CA TYR A 111 2.12 1.56 8.38
C TYR A 111 2.41 0.20 7.77
N ILE A 112 1.35 -0.61 7.65
CA ILE A 112 1.35 -1.85 6.88
C ILE A 112 0.19 -1.84 5.90
N VAL A 113 0.47 -1.91 4.59
CA VAL A 113 -0.54 -2.01 3.54
C VAL A 113 -1.05 -3.44 3.45
N LEU A 114 -2.35 -3.60 3.31
CA LEU A 114 -3.03 -4.88 3.24
C LEU A 114 -4.05 -4.89 2.10
N HIS A 115 -3.92 -5.84 1.16
CA HIS A 115 -5.02 -6.19 0.27
C HIS A 115 -6.17 -6.80 1.08
N PRO A 116 -7.40 -6.30 1.00
CA PRO A 116 -8.52 -6.83 1.79
C PRO A 116 -8.79 -8.32 1.56
N GLY A 117 -8.47 -8.83 0.36
CA GLY A 117 -8.60 -10.22 -0.02
C GLY A 117 -9.65 -10.48 -1.09
N SER A 118 -10.07 -11.73 -1.22
CA SER A 118 -11.05 -12.19 -2.23
C SER A 118 -12.07 -13.12 -1.62
N HIS A 119 -13.36 -12.89 -1.88
CA HIS A 119 -14.46 -13.70 -1.37
C HIS A 119 -14.65 -15.04 -2.12
N LEU A 120 -13.84 -15.31 -3.13
CA LEU A 120 -13.77 -16.59 -3.87
C LEU A 120 -15.13 -17.08 -4.42
N GLY A 121 -16.03 -16.14 -4.79
CA GLY A 121 -17.35 -16.43 -5.34
C GLY A 121 -18.47 -16.65 -4.31
N LEU A 122 -18.21 -16.43 -3.01
CA LEU A 122 -19.23 -16.60 -1.96
C LEU A 122 -20.07 -15.34 -1.72
N GLY A 123 -19.70 -14.22 -2.32
CA GLY A 123 -20.43 -12.96 -2.25
C GLY A 123 -19.74 -11.90 -1.39
N VAL A 124 -20.04 -10.65 -1.74
CA VAL A 124 -19.41 -9.46 -1.14
C VAL A 124 -19.71 -9.37 0.35
N GLU A 125 -20.96 -9.58 0.77
CA GLU A 125 -21.38 -9.49 2.19
C GLU A 125 -20.61 -10.47 3.08
N ILE A 126 -20.44 -11.71 2.62
CA ILE A 126 -19.68 -12.74 3.34
C ILE A 126 -18.19 -12.33 3.41
N GLY A 127 -17.64 -11.83 2.30
CA GLY A 127 -16.26 -11.36 2.27
C GLY A 127 -16.02 -10.20 3.25
N LEU A 128 -16.91 -9.21 3.28
CA LEU A 128 -16.83 -8.08 4.21
C LEU A 128 -16.89 -8.53 5.67
N SER A 129 -17.85 -9.40 6.02
CA SER A 129 -17.96 -9.94 7.38
C SER A 129 -16.65 -10.64 7.81
N ARG A 130 -16.10 -11.49 6.96
CA ARG A 130 -14.84 -12.21 7.27
C ARG A 130 -13.66 -11.27 7.46
N ILE A 131 -13.54 -10.22 6.63
CA ILE A 131 -12.48 -9.21 6.78
C ILE A 131 -12.62 -8.50 8.13
N ILE A 132 -13.82 -8.04 8.47
CA ILE A 132 -14.11 -7.33 9.72
C ILE A 132 -13.80 -8.21 10.93
N ASP A 133 -14.29 -9.45 10.95
CA ASP A 133 -14.06 -10.40 12.04
C ASP A 133 -12.55 -10.68 12.21
N GLY A 134 -11.84 -10.91 11.09
CA GLY A 134 -10.40 -11.18 11.10
C GLY A 134 -9.57 -10.00 11.58
N LEU A 135 -9.89 -8.80 11.12
CA LEU A 135 -9.19 -7.57 11.53
C LEU A 135 -9.45 -7.25 13.01
N ASN A 136 -10.69 -7.35 13.48
CA ASN A 136 -11.03 -7.14 14.89
C ASN A 136 -10.32 -8.15 15.78
N GLU A 137 -10.30 -9.44 15.40
CA GLU A 137 -9.61 -10.47 16.17
C GLU A 137 -8.10 -10.19 16.29
N VAL A 138 -7.45 -9.79 15.19
CA VAL A 138 -6.00 -9.50 15.18
C VAL A 138 -5.71 -8.21 15.94
N LEU A 139 -6.43 -7.13 15.66
CA LEU A 139 -6.17 -5.84 16.28
C LEU A 139 -6.47 -5.84 17.79
N ASN A 140 -7.50 -6.57 18.24
CA ASN A 140 -7.85 -6.64 19.67
C ASN A 140 -6.79 -7.36 20.50
N LYS A 141 -5.95 -8.20 19.88
CA LYS A 141 -4.82 -8.88 20.53
C LYS A 141 -3.51 -8.12 20.44
N ASP A 142 -3.43 -7.08 19.59
CA ASP A 142 -2.21 -6.32 19.37
C ASP A 142 -2.26 -4.96 20.09
N ASP A 143 -1.19 -4.66 20.83
CA ASP A 143 -1.01 -3.44 21.60
C ASP A 143 -0.01 -2.45 20.95
N SER A 144 0.50 -2.76 19.77
CA SER A 144 1.38 -1.84 19.04
C SER A 144 0.59 -0.62 18.54
N ASP A 145 1.29 0.36 17.99
CA ASP A 145 0.68 1.53 17.34
C ASP A 145 0.65 1.43 15.82
N VAL A 146 0.95 0.26 15.25
CA VAL A 146 0.94 0.02 13.80
C VAL A 146 -0.47 0.19 13.24
N THR A 147 -0.59 0.92 12.17
CA THR A 147 -1.86 1.13 11.45
C THR A 147 -1.90 0.26 10.20
N ILE A 148 -2.95 -0.55 10.06
CA ILE A 148 -3.22 -1.34 8.84
C ILE A 148 -3.87 -0.41 7.82
N LEU A 149 -3.33 -0.37 6.62
CA LEU A 149 -3.87 0.41 5.51
C LEU A 149 -4.56 -0.53 4.52
N LEU A 150 -5.89 -0.46 4.45
CA LEU A 150 -6.65 -1.18 3.45
C LEU A 150 -6.37 -0.56 2.08
N GLU A 151 -5.93 -1.36 1.13
CA GLU A 151 -5.67 -0.88 -0.21
C GLU A 151 -6.94 -0.84 -1.05
N THR A 152 -7.10 0.24 -1.86
CA THR A 152 -8.13 0.28 -2.91
C THR A 152 -7.76 -0.71 -4.01
N MET A 153 -8.69 -1.60 -4.38
CA MET A 153 -8.43 -2.72 -5.29
C MET A 153 -9.12 -2.54 -6.65
N ALA A 154 -8.57 -3.17 -7.67
CA ALA A 154 -9.10 -3.10 -9.04
C ALA A 154 -10.43 -3.85 -9.26
N GLY A 155 -10.83 -4.70 -8.33
CA GLY A 155 -12.02 -5.56 -8.48
C GLY A 155 -11.82 -6.74 -9.43
N LYS A 156 -10.58 -7.20 -9.58
CA LYS A 156 -10.24 -8.35 -10.42
C LYS A 156 -10.83 -9.62 -9.83
N GLY A 157 -11.68 -10.28 -10.59
CA GLY A 157 -12.37 -11.50 -10.16
C GLY A 157 -13.32 -11.24 -8.99
N ASN A 158 -12.92 -11.66 -7.79
CA ASN A 158 -13.73 -11.55 -6.58
C ASN A 158 -13.00 -10.73 -5.48
N GLU A 159 -12.11 -9.83 -5.87
CA GLU A 159 -11.39 -8.96 -4.94
C GLU A 159 -12.33 -8.04 -4.19
N MET A 160 -12.02 -7.85 -2.89
CA MET A 160 -12.70 -6.94 -1.99
C MET A 160 -11.96 -5.60 -1.93
N GLY A 161 -12.68 -4.50 -1.63
CA GLY A 161 -12.08 -3.16 -1.57
C GLY A 161 -12.03 -2.45 -2.92
N SER A 162 -12.82 -2.91 -3.89
CA SER A 162 -12.91 -2.30 -5.23
C SER A 162 -13.85 -1.08 -5.31
N SER A 163 -14.55 -0.76 -4.25
CA SER A 163 -15.28 0.50 -4.13
C SER A 163 -15.02 1.16 -2.77
N PHE A 164 -15.18 2.47 -2.72
CA PHE A 164 -14.99 3.24 -1.49
C PHE A 164 -15.99 2.83 -0.40
N GLU A 165 -17.21 2.43 -0.78
CA GLU A 165 -18.23 1.95 0.16
C GLU A 165 -17.80 0.64 0.84
N GLN A 166 -17.16 -0.28 0.13
CA GLN A 166 -16.65 -1.51 0.73
C GLN A 166 -15.60 -1.20 1.80
N ILE A 167 -14.67 -0.30 1.51
CA ILE A 167 -13.62 0.13 2.45
C ILE A 167 -14.23 0.88 3.63
N ALA A 168 -15.17 1.81 3.39
CA ALA A 168 -15.87 2.53 4.42
C ALA A 168 -16.64 1.58 5.35
N TYR A 169 -17.36 0.61 4.78
CA TYR A 169 -18.09 -0.39 5.56
C TYR A 169 -17.16 -1.22 6.46
N ILE A 170 -15.98 -1.60 5.98
CA ILE A 170 -15.00 -2.29 6.82
C ILE A 170 -14.56 -1.36 7.97
N ILE A 171 -14.17 -0.12 7.68
CA ILE A 171 -13.70 0.86 8.69
C ILE A 171 -14.78 1.13 9.74
N GLU A 172 -16.04 1.28 9.33
CA GLU A 172 -17.15 1.54 10.23
C GLU A 172 -17.36 0.43 11.26
N ASN A 173 -17.02 -0.82 10.90
CA ASN A 173 -17.24 -2.01 11.73
C ASN A 173 -15.96 -2.52 12.42
N ILE A 174 -14.84 -1.77 12.35
CA ILE A 174 -13.63 -2.08 13.13
C ILE A 174 -13.72 -1.43 14.52
N ASP A 175 -13.39 -2.19 15.56
CA ASP A 175 -13.40 -1.73 16.96
C ASP A 175 -12.33 -0.63 17.21
N LYS A 176 -11.09 -0.87 16.76
CA LYS A 176 -9.94 0.05 16.91
C LYS A 176 -9.76 0.91 15.64
N LYS A 177 -10.64 1.87 15.42
CA LYS A 177 -10.67 2.73 14.20
C LYS A 177 -9.41 3.56 14.01
N ASP A 178 -8.69 3.88 15.06
CA ASP A 178 -7.41 4.58 15.05
C ASP A 178 -6.25 3.72 14.51
N ARG A 179 -6.48 2.40 14.41
CA ARG A 179 -5.52 1.42 13.91
C ARG A 179 -5.77 1.01 12.44
N ILE A 180 -6.77 1.62 11.80
CA ILE A 180 -7.12 1.40 10.38
C ILE A 180 -6.93 2.69 9.60
N GLY A 181 -6.41 2.57 8.39
CA GLY A 181 -6.34 3.63 7.40
C GLY A 181 -6.50 3.07 5.99
N VAL A 182 -6.15 3.87 5.00
CA VAL A 182 -6.30 3.52 3.58
C VAL A 182 -5.00 3.80 2.83
N CYS A 183 -4.67 2.89 1.93
CA CYS A 183 -3.73 3.07 0.84
C CYS A 183 -4.52 3.22 -0.45
N PHE A 184 -4.37 4.37 -1.13
CA PHE A 184 -5.05 4.66 -2.40
C PHE A 184 -4.13 4.29 -3.56
N ASP A 185 -4.44 3.26 -4.32
CA ASP A 185 -3.70 2.92 -5.54
C ASP A 185 -4.35 3.53 -6.77
N THR A 186 -3.60 4.31 -7.54
CA THR A 186 -4.11 5.01 -8.73
C THR A 186 -4.49 4.04 -9.86
N CYS A 187 -3.71 2.98 -10.07
CA CYS A 187 -4.02 1.95 -11.07
C CYS A 187 -5.28 1.18 -10.69
N HIS A 188 -5.36 0.71 -9.44
CA HIS A 188 -6.51 -0.05 -8.95
C HIS A 188 -7.80 0.77 -8.98
N THR A 189 -7.75 2.01 -8.51
CA THR A 189 -8.90 2.92 -8.51
C THR A 189 -9.37 3.23 -9.94
N HIS A 190 -8.43 3.45 -10.89
CA HIS A 190 -8.77 3.60 -12.31
C HIS A 190 -9.38 2.32 -12.90
N ASP A 191 -8.77 1.17 -12.63
CA ASP A 191 -9.22 -0.13 -13.15
C ASP A 191 -10.58 -0.56 -12.54
N SER A 192 -10.92 -0.09 -11.33
CA SER A 192 -12.25 -0.30 -10.71
C SER A 192 -13.34 0.62 -11.25
N GLY A 193 -12.99 1.69 -11.99
CA GLY A 193 -13.96 2.50 -12.73
C GLY A 193 -13.98 3.99 -12.39
N TYR A 194 -13.25 4.45 -11.37
CA TYR A 194 -13.16 5.88 -11.02
C TYR A 194 -12.41 6.69 -12.07
N ASP A 195 -12.89 7.88 -12.39
CA ASP A 195 -12.36 8.71 -13.50
C ASP A 195 -11.24 9.65 -13.04
N LEU A 196 -10.07 9.07 -12.73
CA LEU A 196 -8.91 9.87 -12.33
C LEU A 196 -8.42 10.83 -13.42
N VAL A 197 -8.69 10.51 -14.70
CA VAL A 197 -8.15 11.25 -15.84
C VAL A 197 -8.93 12.54 -16.10
N ASN A 198 -10.26 12.45 -16.07
CA ASN A 198 -11.12 13.58 -16.43
C ASN A 198 -11.72 14.28 -15.21
N ASP A 199 -11.79 13.61 -14.05
CA ASP A 199 -12.46 14.12 -12.85
C ASP A 199 -11.73 13.72 -11.55
N LEU A 200 -10.43 14.01 -11.48
CA LEU A 200 -9.62 13.70 -10.29
C LEU A 200 -10.19 14.34 -9.02
N ASP A 201 -10.58 15.61 -9.09
CA ASP A 201 -11.12 16.33 -7.93
C ASP A 201 -12.44 15.71 -7.45
N GLY A 202 -13.34 15.31 -8.37
CA GLY A 202 -14.58 14.61 -8.04
C GLY A 202 -14.33 13.26 -7.38
N VAL A 203 -13.36 12.48 -7.85
CA VAL A 203 -12.97 11.21 -7.21
C VAL A 203 -12.41 11.43 -5.80
N ILE A 204 -11.60 12.48 -5.60
CA ILE A 204 -11.08 12.84 -4.28
C ILE A 204 -12.20 13.30 -3.33
N GLU A 205 -13.17 14.06 -3.84
CA GLU A 205 -14.34 14.48 -3.07
C GLU A 205 -15.25 13.30 -2.70
N GLU A 206 -15.46 12.35 -3.61
CA GLU A 206 -16.17 11.10 -3.33
C GLU A 206 -15.43 10.28 -2.27
N PHE A 207 -14.11 10.10 -2.39
CA PHE A 207 -13.29 9.43 -1.37
C PHE A 207 -13.45 10.11 0.01
N ASP A 208 -13.38 11.44 0.05
CA ASP A 208 -13.51 12.21 1.30
C ASP A 208 -14.90 12.07 1.92
N SER A 209 -15.94 12.08 1.11
CA SER A 209 -17.33 11.97 1.59
C SER A 209 -17.68 10.57 2.06
N VAL A 210 -17.14 9.52 1.43
CA VAL A 210 -17.48 8.11 1.72
C VAL A 210 -16.56 7.53 2.80
N ILE A 211 -15.25 7.78 2.73
CA ILE A 211 -14.26 7.20 3.64
C ILE A 211 -13.74 8.26 4.62
N GLY A 212 -13.40 9.44 4.11
CA GLY A 212 -12.72 10.51 4.82
C GLY A 212 -11.20 10.56 4.56
N LEU A 213 -10.69 11.71 4.17
CA LEU A 213 -9.25 11.94 3.91
C LEU A 213 -8.37 11.73 5.13
N ASN A 214 -8.93 11.79 6.34
CA ASN A 214 -8.21 11.49 7.58
C ASN A 214 -7.73 10.03 7.67
N TYR A 215 -8.37 9.11 6.96
CA TYR A 215 -7.94 7.71 6.86
C TYR A 215 -6.84 7.48 5.82
N LEU A 216 -6.68 8.34 4.82
CA LEU A 216 -5.66 8.21 3.79
C LEU A 216 -4.26 8.48 4.34
N LYS A 217 -3.32 7.55 4.15
CA LYS A 217 -1.93 7.65 4.65
C LYS A 217 -0.90 7.45 3.55
N VAL A 218 -1.16 6.54 2.64
CA VAL A 218 -0.27 6.14 1.55
C VAL A 218 -1.01 6.21 0.24
N ILE A 219 -0.32 6.61 -0.81
CA ILE A 219 -0.81 6.57 -2.19
C ILE A 219 0.18 5.73 -3.00
N HIS A 220 -0.28 4.65 -3.59
CA HIS A 220 0.46 3.96 -4.64
C HIS A 220 0.25 4.73 -5.95
N VAL A 221 1.34 5.23 -6.50
CA VAL A 221 1.33 6.04 -7.74
C VAL A 221 1.79 5.17 -8.89
N ASN A 222 0.83 4.58 -9.58
CA ASN A 222 1.05 3.65 -10.68
C ASN A 222 0.21 4.06 -11.90
N ASP A 223 0.77 3.95 -13.10
CA ASP A 223 -0.03 4.03 -14.32
C ASP A 223 -0.71 2.68 -14.58
N SER A 224 -1.73 2.64 -15.44
CA SER A 224 -2.44 1.41 -15.77
C SER A 224 -2.27 1.03 -17.24
N LYS A 225 -2.02 -0.26 -17.50
CA LYS A 225 -2.05 -0.84 -18.88
C LYS A 225 -3.44 -0.90 -19.46
N ASN A 226 -4.49 -0.63 -18.69
CA ASN A 226 -5.87 -0.87 -19.06
C ASN A 226 -6.67 0.41 -19.12
N VAL A 227 -7.75 0.38 -19.92
CA VAL A 227 -8.78 1.42 -19.88
C VAL A 227 -9.51 1.40 -18.53
N ARG A 228 -10.08 2.53 -18.15
CA ARG A 228 -10.89 2.67 -16.95
C ARG A 228 -11.98 1.60 -16.86
N GLY A 229 -12.14 1.01 -15.68
CA GLY A 229 -13.16 -0.01 -15.41
C GLY A 229 -12.84 -1.41 -15.92
N ALA A 230 -11.60 -1.67 -16.32
CA ALA A 230 -11.20 -2.97 -16.87
C ALA A 230 -11.12 -4.09 -15.82
N SER A 231 -11.02 -3.78 -14.53
CA SER A 231 -10.88 -4.75 -13.42
C SER A 231 -9.72 -5.74 -13.63
N LYS A 232 -8.52 -5.22 -13.98
CA LYS A 232 -7.38 -6.07 -14.40
C LYS A 232 -6.19 -6.06 -13.44
N ASP A 233 -5.92 -4.94 -12.78
CA ASP A 233 -4.74 -4.79 -11.94
C ASP A 233 -3.44 -5.12 -12.74
N ARG A 234 -3.02 -4.18 -13.58
CA ARG A 234 -1.79 -4.28 -14.37
C ARG A 234 -1.10 -2.93 -14.42
N HIS A 235 -0.12 -2.73 -13.54
CA HIS A 235 0.68 -1.52 -13.49
C HIS A 235 1.46 -1.32 -14.80
N GLU A 236 1.59 -0.06 -15.20
CA GLU A 236 2.44 0.41 -16.28
C GLU A 236 3.42 1.46 -15.76
N ASN A 237 4.50 1.70 -16.48
CA ASN A 237 5.44 2.77 -16.18
C ASN A 237 4.78 4.15 -16.31
N ILE A 238 5.22 5.10 -15.50
CA ILE A 238 4.65 6.45 -15.41
C ILE A 238 4.57 7.11 -16.79
N GLY A 239 3.37 7.52 -17.17
CA GLY A 239 3.08 8.17 -18.45
C GLY A 239 3.08 7.25 -19.66
N LYS A 240 3.10 5.93 -19.47
CA LYS A 240 3.04 4.94 -20.53
C LYS A 240 1.70 4.20 -20.61
N GLY A 241 0.84 4.40 -19.63
CA GLY A 241 -0.48 3.79 -19.54
C GLY A 241 -1.63 4.73 -19.85
N TYR A 242 -2.83 4.33 -19.42
CA TYR A 242 -4.08 5.01 -19.69
C TYR A 242 -4.42 6.12 -18.69
N ILE A 243 -3.74 6.19 -17.53
CA ILE A 243 -3.89 7.30 -16.59
C ILE A 243 -3.04 8.49 -17.08
N GLY A 244 -1.81 8.24 -17.49
CA GLY A 244 -0.93 9.21 -18.10
C GLY A 244 -0.20 10.13 -17.11
N LEU A 245 0.92 10.71 -17.58
CA LEU A 245 1.84 11.50 -16.77
C LEU A 245 1.17 12.71 -16.11
N ASP A 246 0.36 13.47 -16.87
CA ASP A 246 -0.25 14.70 -16.38
C ASP A 246 -1.19 14.45 -15.19
N THR A 247 -1.99 13.38 -15.26
CA THR A 247 -2.87 12.98 -14.17
C THR A 247 -2.07 12.56 -12.95
N LEU A 248 -1.04 11.71 -13.14
CA LEU A 248 -0.21 11.24 -12.02
C LEU A 248 0.58 12.38 -11.37
N LYS A 249 1.06 13.37 -12.13
CA LYS A 249 1.62 14.61 -11.58
C LYS A 249 0.60 15.37 -10.74
N LYS A 250 -0.66 15.52 -11.24
CA LYS A 250 -1.73 16.15 -10.45
C LYS A 250 -1.98 15.40 -9.14
N VAL A 251 -1.98 14.08 -9.14
CA VAL A 251 -2.10 13.27 -7.90
C VAL A 251 -0.95 13.57 -6.94
N VAL A 252 0.30 13.54 -7.41
CA VAL A 252 1.49 13.74 -6.57
C VAL A 252 1.53 15.13 -5.95
N HIS A 253 1.11 16.15 -6.70
CA HIS A 253 1.13 17.57 -6.28
C HIS A 253 -0.21 18.07 -5.72
N HIS A 254 -1.23 17.19 -5.59
CA HIS A 254 -2.54 17.61 -5.12
C HIS A 254 -2.49 18.13 -3.67
N PRO A 255 -3.03 19.34 -3.36
CA PRO A 255 -2.94 19.94 -2.02
C PRO A 255 -3.49 19.05 -0.91
N LYS A 256 -4.60 18.33 -1.16
CA LYS A 256 -5.19 17.38 -0.20
C LYS A 256 -4.27 16.17 0.10
N PHE A 257 -3.25 15.91 -0.74
CA PHE A 257 -2.31 14.80 -0.63
C PHE A 257 -0.89 15.23 -0.22
N GLU A 258 -0.69 16.50 0.14
CA GLU A 258 0.64 17.06 0.46
C GLU A 258 1.41 16.23 1.51
N ASN A 259 0.72 15.75 2.53
CA ASN A 259 1.33 15.01 3.65
C ASN A 259 1.32 13.48 3.46
N MET A 260 0.79 12.97 2.35
CA MET A 260 0.70 11.53 2.12
C MET A 260 2.02 10.98 1.57
N ILE A 261 2.35 9.75 1.93
CA ILE A 261 3.49 9.01 1.39
C ILE A 261 3.11 8.49 0.01
N LYS A 262 3.93 8.76 -1.02
CA LYS A 262 3.72 8.28 -2.40
C LYS A 262 4.71 7.16 -2.68
N ILE A 263 4.23 6.01 -3.14
CA ILE A 263 5.04 4.83 -3.45
C ILE A 263 4.76 4.37 -4.87
N LEU A 264 5.80 4.11 -5.64
CA LEU A 264 5.73 3.55 -6.97
C LEU A 264 5.93 2.03 -6.93
N GLU A 265 5.12 1.31 -7.71
CA GLU A 265 5.21 -0.14 -7.91
C GLU A 265 5.25 -0.49 -9.40
N THR A 266 5.71 0.44 -10.22
CA THR A 266 5.78 0.28 -11.67
C THR A 266 6.73 -0.85 -12.07
N PRO A 267 6.45 -1.55 -13.19
CA PRO A 267 7.26 -2.69 -13.60
C PRO A 267 8.67 -2.29 -14.04
N TYR A 268 9.62 -3.19 -13.84
CA TYR A 268 10.99 -3.03 -14.36
C TYR A 268 10.98 -2.97 -15.90
N ILE A 269 11.86 -2.16 -16.45
CA ILE A 269 12.11 -2.09 -17.90
C ILE A 269 13.26 -3.04 -18.20
N GLY A 270 12.93 -4.25 -18.63
CA GLY A 270 13.90 -5.36 -18.67
C GLY A 270 14.38 -5.70 -17.26
N GLU A 271 15.67 -5.57 -17.00
CA GLU A 271 16.27 -5.80 -15.67
C GLU A 271 16.50 -4.52 -14.86
N LYS A 272 16.12 -3.35 -15.40
CA LYS A 272 16.38 -2.06 -14.77
C LYS A 272 15.15 -1.52 -14.05
N PRO A 273 15.28 -1.13 -12.76
CA PRO A 273 14.22 -0.40 -12.07
C PRO A 273 14.07 1.01 -12.66
N PRO A 274 12.84 1.47 -12.94
CA PRO A 274 12.59 2.79 -13.55
C PRO A 274 12.54 3.92 -12.51
N TYR A 275 12.57 3.60 -11.23
CA TYR A 275 12.14 4.45 -10.14
C TYR A 275 12.90 5.77 -10.00
N LYS A 276 14.21 5.79 -10.31
CA LYS A 276 14.99 7.02 -10.21
C LYS A 276 14.49 8.10 -11.17
N GLU A 277 14.22 7.71 -12.40
CA GLU A 277 13.71 8.59 -13.46
C GLU A 277 12.25 8.96 -13.23
N GLU A 278 11.42 8.00 -12.81
CA GLU A 278 10.02 8.21 -12.54
C GLU A 278 9.79 9.12 -11.32
N ILE A 279 10.55 8.94 -10.24
CA ILE A 279 10.51 9.85 -9.07
C ILE A 279 10.94 11.26 -9.47
N ALA A 280 11.99 11.40 -10.28
CA ALA A 280 12.46 12.70 -10.74
C ALA A 280 11.38 13.44 -11.54
N ILE A 281 10.76 12.75 -12.52
CA ILE A 281 9.70 13.30 -13.38
C ILE A 281 8.43 13.69 -12.58
N LEU A 282 8.06 12.89 -11.58
CA LEU A 282 6.89 13.17 -10.73
C LEU A 282 7.12 14.32 -9.75
N ARG A 283 8.35 14.58 -9.35
CA ARG A 283 8.69 15.75 -8.50
C ARG A 283 8.64 17.07 -9.23
N GLU A 284 8.79 17.07 -10.55
CA GLU A 284 8.69 18.28 -11.36
C GLU A 284 7.26 18.80 -11.34
N ASN A 285 7.08 20.01 -10.83
CA ASN A 285 5.83 20.74 -10.90
C ASN A 285 5.84 21.57 -12.19
N ASN A 286 5.08 21.18 -13.18
CA ASN A 286 4.97 21.96 -14.43
C ASN A 286 3.93 23.05 -14.28
#